data_775666c4b3c3cd487a2bfff711cf9710
#
_entry.id   775666c4b3c3cd487a2bfff711cf9710
#
_cell.length_a   1.000
_cell.length_b   1.000
_cell.length_c   1.000
_cell.angle_alpha   90.00
_cell.angle_beta   90.00
_cell.angle_gamma   90.00
#
_symmetry.space_group_name_H-M   'P 1'
#
loop_
_entity.id
_entity.type
_entity.pdbx_description
1 polymer ?
#
loop_
_entity_poly.entity_id
_entity_poly.type
_entity_poly.pdbx_seq_one_letter_code
_entity_poly.pdbx_strand_id
1 'polypeptide(L)'
;IILNTLQENGKITNSKLSKLVGISAPATLERVKRLESAGVIASFTVIVDHEKLGYLITGIVNLSLNLSQLTSVEGIKKEFAALDEVVECYQISGENDFILKVISKNIKTYAEFMNNKLTKIDGIRFIKSSFVIDSVKENRTFLFDLDEEYKM
;
A
#
# COMPACT_ATOMS: atom_id res chain seq x y z
N ILE A 1 15.49 1.35 17.06
CA ILE A 1 16.58 0.85 16.17
C ILE A 1 16.10 -0.36 15.34
N ILE A 2 15.58 -1.46 15.94
CA ILE A 2 15.17 -2.69 15.20
C ILE A 2 14.25 -2.36 14.02
N LEU A 3 13.15 -1.62 14.25
CA LEU A 3 12.17 -1.29 13.21
C LEU A 3 12.77 -0.47 12.07
N ASN A 4 13.55 0.55 12.39
CA ASN A 4 14.19 1.38 11.37
C ASN A 4 15.16 0.56 10.50
N THR A 5 15.97 -0.31 11.14
CA THR A 5 16.89 -1.20 10.42
C THR A 5 16.15 -2.19 9.53
N LEU A 6 15.04 -2.77 10.01
CA LEU A 6 14.23 -3.72 9.23
C LEU A 6 13.49 -3.03 8.08
N GLN A 7 13.06 -1.78 8.24
CA GLN A 7 12.48 -1.00 7.13
C GLN A 7 13.50 -0.72 6.02
N GLU A 8 14.75 -0.42 6.38
CA GLU A 8 15.81 -0.16 5.41
C GLU A 8 16.28 -1.47 4.73
N ASN A 9 16.35 -2.56 5.49
CA ASN A 9 16.83 -3.84 4.99
C ASN A 9 16.08 -5.03 5.62
N GLY A 10 14.93 -5.37 5.05
CA GLY A 10 14.13 -6.52 5.49
C GLY A 10 14.80 -7.90 5.32
N LYS A 11 15.92 -7.97 4.56
CA LYS A 11 16.72 -9.21 4.37
C LYS A 11 17.89 -9.32 5.33
N ILE A 12 18.07 -8.37 6.26
CA ILE A 12 19.16 -8.45 7.23
C ILE A 12 19.07 -9.73 8.04
N THR A 13 20.21 -10.41 8.21
CA THR A 13 20.23 -11.61 9.08
C THR A 13 20.11 -11.22 10.54
N ASN A 14 19.49 -12.09 11.36
CA ASN A 14 19.36 -11.86 12.80
C ASN A 14 20.72 -11.62 13.49
N SER A 15 21.78 -12.29 13.04
CA SER A 15 23.16 -12.08 13.54
C SER A 15 23.69 -10.67 13.23
N LYS A 16 23.40 -10.12 12.05
CA LYS A 16 23.79 -8.74 11.71
C LYS A 16 22.95 -7.73 12.49
N LEU A 17 21.65 -7.97 12.56
CA LEU A 17 20.73 -7.12 13.30
C LEU A 17 21.10 -7.04 14.79
N SER A 18 21.42 -8.16 15.41
CA SER A 18 21.82 -8.23 16.84
C SER A 18 23.08 -7.40 17.13
N LYS A 19 24.04 -7.41 16.21
CA LYS A 19 25.26 -6.58 16.34
C LYS A 19 24.94 -5.08 16.26
N LEU A 20 24.03 -4.67 15.36
CA LEU A 20 23.61 -3.26 15.23
C LEU A 20 22.82 -2.78 16.44
N VAL A 21 22.01 -3.65 17.02
CA VAL A 21 21.17 -3.34 18.18
C VAL A 21 21.94 -3.45 19.50
N GLY A 22 23.09 -4.13 19.52
CA GLY A 22 23.93 -4.30 20.69
C GLY A 22 23.40 -5.32 21.73
N ILE A 23 22.60 -6.30 21.29
CA ILE A 23 22.07 -7.37 22.15
C ILE A 23 22.33 -8.75 21.51
N SER A 24 22.13 -9.83 22.28
CA SER A 24 22.35 -11.19 21.78
C SER A 24 21.38 -11.55 20.63
N ALA A 25 21.82 -12.47 19.76
CA ALA A 25 20.99 -12.91 18.63
C ALA A 25 19.66 -13.59 19.08
N PRO A 26 19.62 -14.42 20.14
CA PRO A 26 18.35 -14.91 20.68
C PRO A 26 17.42 -13.79 21.16
N ALA A 27 17.95 -12.80 21.90
CA ALA A 27 17.15 -11.68 22.39
C ALA A 27 16.62 -10.79 21.24
N THR A 28 17.42 -10.60 20.18
CA THR A 28 16.99 -9.88 18.97
C THR A 28 15.85 -10.61 18.28
N LEU A 29 15.97 -11.92 18.09
CA LEU A 29 14.94 -12.76 17.47
C LEU A 29 13.63 -12.71 18.27
N GLU A 30 13.71 -12.78 19.58
CA GLU A 30 12.54 -12.70 20.46
C GLU A 30 11.84 -11.34 20.31
N ARG A 31 12.59 -10.23 20.29
CA ARG A 31 12.01 -8.90 20.09
C ARG A 31 11.34 -8.75 18.72
N VAL A 32 11.95 -9.25 17.65
CA VAL A 32 11.33 -9.24 16.32
C VAL A 32 10.01 -10.02 16.34
N LYS A 33 10.00 -11.24 16.89
CA LYS A 33 8.77 -12.04 17.03
C LYS A 33 7.68 -11.36 17.84
N ARG A 34 8.05 -10.64 18.90
CA ARG A 34 7.08 -9.85 19.68
C ARG A 34 6.48 -8.72 18.86
N LEU A 35 7.28 -8.02 18.05
CA LEU A 35 6.80 -6.94 17.16
C LEU A 35 5.87 -7.50 16.06
N GLU A 36 6.16 -8.70 15.53
CA GLU A 36 5.28 -9.42 14.60
C GLU A 36 3.98 -9.84 15.28
N SER A 37 4.05 -10.45 16.46
CA SER A 37 2.88 -10.90 17.21
C SER A 37 1.99 -9.75 17.68
N ALA A 38 2.57 -8.59 17.96
CA ALA A 38 1.85 -7.37 18.30
C ALA A 38 1.30 -6.63 17.07
N GLY A 39 1.55 -7.12 15.85
CA GLY A 39 1.11 -6.48 14.61
C GLY A 39 1.85 -5.18 14.25
N VAL A 40 2.90 -4.81 14.99
CA VAL A 40 3.75 -3.65 14.68
C VAL A 40 4.52 -3.88 13.38
N ILE A 41 5.03 -5.10 13.19
CA ILE A 41 5.52 -5.57 11.89
C ILE A 41 4.35 -6.32 11.24
N ALA A 42 3.72 -5.68 10.26
CA ALA A 42 2.57 -6.26 9.57
C ALA A 42 2.97 -7.38 8.60
N SER A 43 4.10 -7.22 7.90
CA SER A 43 4.62 -8.22 6.95
C SER A 43 6.05 -7.91 6.53
N PHE A 44 6.73 -8.94 6.02
CA PHE A 44 7.94 -8.76 5.21
C PHE A 44 7.58 -8.96 3.76
N THR A 45 7.88 -7.99 2.91
CA THR A 45 7.53 -8.03 1.49
C THR A 45 8.70 -7.58 0.61
N VAL A 46 8.57 -7.84 -0.68
CA VAL A 46 9.49 -7.34 -1.70
C VAL A 46 8.79 -6.23 -2.49
N ILE A 47 9.48 -5.10 -2.64
CA ILE A 47 9.03 -4.05 -3.55
C ILE A 47 9.57 -4.38 -4.94
N VAL A 48 8.68 -4.51 -5.89
CA VAL A 48 9.01 -4.83 -7.29
C VAL A 48 8.89 -3.57 -8.13
N ASP A 49 9.88 -3.35 -8.96
CA ASP A 49 9.87 -2.30 -9.98
C ASP A 49 8.94 -2.77 -11.13
N HIS A 50 7.72 -2.27 -11.11
CA HIS A 50 6.69 -2.68 -12.06
C HIS A 50 6.98 -2.20 -13.49
N GLU A 51 7.71 -1.09 -13.67
CA GLU A 51 8.08 -0.59 -15.00
C GLU A 51 9.03 -1.57 -15.70
N LYS A 52 9.99 -2.16 -14.96
CA LYS A 52 10.87 -3.21 -15.48
C LYS A 52 10.13 -4.50 -15.86
N LEU A 53 8.93 -4.68 -15.36
CA LEU A 53 8.04 -5.77 -15.75
C LEU A 53 7.06 -5.38 -16.87
N GLY A 54 7.22 -4.19 -17.45
CA GLY A 54 6.42 -3.70 -18.56
C GLY A 54 5.07 -3.08 -18.16
N TYR A 55 4.87 -2.77 -16.88
CA TYR A 55 3.71 -2.02 -16.40
C TYR A 55 4.06 -0.53 -16.34
N LEU A 56 3.81 0.17 -17.44
CA LEU A 56 4.31 1.52 -17.67
C LEU A 56 3.33 2.62 -17.26
N ILE A 57 2.08 2.28 -16.92
CA ILE A 57 1.05 3.24 -16.57
C ILE A 57 0.71 3.11 -15.10
N THR A 58 0.87 4.21 -14.38
CA THR A 58 0.31 4.40 -13.03
C THR A 58 -0.77 5.48 -13.10
N GLY A 59 -2.01 5.07 -12.82
CA GLY A 59 -3.16 5.96 -12.74
C GLY A 59 -3.56 6.24 -11.30
N ILE A 60 -3.85 7.50 -10.99
CA ILE A 60 -4.52 7.92 -9.76
C ILE A 60 -5.96 8.23 -10.12
N VAL A 61 -6.88 7.45 -9.57
CA VAL A 61 -8.31 7.54 -9.87
C VAL A 61 -9.04 8.06 -8.66
N ASN A 62 -9.65 9.23 -8.82
CA ASN A 62 -10.52 9.81 -7.81
C ASN A 62 -11.97 9.43 -8.13
N LEU A 63 -12.68 8.97 -7.12
CA LEU A 63 -14.05 8.47 -7.23
C LEU A 63 -14.97 9.22 -6.28
N SER A 64 -16.17 9.57 -6.78
CA SER A 64 -17.29 10.00 -5.95
C SER A 64 -18.44 9.04 -6.10
N LEU A 65 -19.14 8.77 -4.99
CA LEU A 65 -20.22 7.81 -4.91
C LEU A 65 -21.59 8.52 -4.94
N ASN A 66 -22.58 7.84 -5.47
CA ASN A 66 -23.98 8.18 -5.26
C ASN A 66 -24.52 7.38 -4.09
N LEU A 67 -24.45 7.96 -2.89
CA LEU A 67 -24.87 7.29 -1.63
C LEU A 67 -26.31 6.82 -1.65
N SER A 68 -27.19 7.43 -2.44
CA SER A 68 -28.59 7.03 -2.57
C SER A 68 -28.78 5.73 -3.37
N GLN A 69 -27.79 5.34 -4.16
CA GLN A 69 -27.80 4.14 -5.01
C GLN A 69 -27.00 2.99 -4.39
N LEU A 70 -26.29 3.24 -3.28
CA LEU A 70 -25.47 2.24 -2.62
C LEU A 70 -26.28 1.41 -1.64
N THR A 71 -26.20 0.10 -1.76
CA THR A 71 -26.68 -0.85 -0.74
C THR A 71 -25.79 -0.80 0.50
N SER A 72 -24.48 -0.67 0.31
CA SER A 72 -23.52 -0.43 1.42
C SER A 72 -22.18 0.05 0.91
N VAL A 73 -21.51 0.94 1.66
CA VAL A 73 -20.14 1.37 1.39
C VAL A 73 -19.15 0.20 1.55
N GLU A 74 -19.41 -0.72 2.45
CA GLU A 74 -18.60 -1.92 2.66
C GLU A 74 -18.64 -2.88 1.47
N GLY A 75 -19.76 -2.94 0.74
CA GLY A 75 -19.88 -3.71 -0.50
C GLY A 75 -18.91 -3.18 -1.56
N ILE A 76 -18.94 -1.87 -1.81
CA ILE A 76 -18.07 -1.24 -2.81
C ILE A 76 -16.58 -1.34 -2.46
N LYS A 77 -16.21 -1.28 -1.17
CA LYS A 77 -14.83 -1.51 -0.72
C LYS A 77 -14.34 -2.92 -1.10
N LYS A 78 -15.19 -3.92 -0.94
CA LYS A 78 -14.86 -5.30 -1.33
C LYS A 78 -14.68 -5.43 -2.84
N GLU A 79 -15.51 -4.75 -3.62
CA GLU A 79 -15.38 -4.74 -5.08
C GLU A 79 -14.05 -4.09 -5.49
N PHE A 80 -13.69 -2.92 -4.94
CA PHE A 80 -12.40 -2.29 -5.20
C PHE A 80 -11.21 -3.17 -4.80
N ALA A 81 -11.29 -3.84 -3.65
CA ALA A 81 -10.24 -4.73 -3.15
C ALA A 81 -10.07 -5.99 -4.00
N ALA A 82 -11.08 -6.38 -4.78
CA ALA A 82 -11.04 -7.54 -5.67
C ALA A 82 -10.48 -7.22 -7.07
N LEU A 83 -10.18 -5.96 -7.36
CA LEU A 83 -9.61 -5.55 -8.65
C LEU A 83 -8.09 -5.68 -8.64
N ASP A 84 -7.54 -6.62 -9.41
CA ASP A 84 -6.10 -6.90 -9.46
C ASP A 84 -5.26 -5.71 -9.94
N GLU A 85 -5.83 -4.86 -10.79
CA GLU A 85 -5.16 -3.65 -11.29
C GLU A 85 -5.05 -2.55 -10.23
N VAL A 86 -5.86 -2.63 -9.16
CA VAL A 86 -5.86 -1.68 -8.05
C VAL A 86 -4.85 -2.13 -7.00
N VAL A 87 -3.74 -1.42 -6.90
CA VAL A 87 -2.67 -1.74 -5.93
C VAL A 87 -2.82 -1.02 -4.60
N GLU A 88 -3.52 0.10 -4.58
CA GLU A 88 -3.86 0.86 -3.37
C GLU A 88 -5.26 1.45 -3.51
N CYS A 89 -6.02 1.41 -2.42
CA CYS A 89 -7.35 1.97 -2.34
C CYS A 89 -7.55 2.66 -0.98
N TYR A 90 -7.94 3.92 -1.00
CA TYR A 90 -8.17 4.71 0.20
C TYR A 90 -9.55 5.33 0.17
N GLN A 91 -10.31 5.17 1.24
CA GLN A 91 -11.46 6.03 1.51
C GLN A 91 -10.95 7.34 2.08
N ILE A 92 -11.39 8.45 1.53
CA ILE A 92 -10.94 9.78 1.91
C ILE A 92 -12.11 10.67 2.32
N SER A 93 -11.80 11.74 3.04
CA SER A 93 -12.72 12.84 3.30
C SER A 93 -12.47 13.98 2.31
N GLY A 94 -13.50 14.73 1.95
CA GLY A 94 -13.39 15.88 1.06
C GLY A 94 -14.28 15.76 -0.17
N GLU A 95 -13.81 16.27 -1.31
CA GLU A 95 -14.59 16.35 -2.55
C GLU A 95 -14.86 14.97 -3.16
N ASN A 96 -13.94 14.03 -3.00
CA ASN A 96 -14.06 12.66 -3.47
C ASN A 96 -14.18 11.71 -2.31
N ASP A 97 -14.76 10.53 -2.55
CA ASP A 97 -14.97 9.49 -1.53
C ASP A 97 -13.83 8.46 -1.50
N PHE A 98 -13.21 8.18 -2.66
CA PHE A 98 -12.11 7.22 -2.77
C PHE A 98 -11.01 7.70 -3.70
N ILE A 99 -9.79 7.26 -3.40
CA ILE A 99 -8.65 7.31 -4.31
C ILE A 99 -8.15 5.89 -4.54
N LEU A 100 -7.97 5.52 -5.81
CA LEU A 100 -7.34 4.27 -6.22
C LEU A 100 -6.01 4.57 -6.90
N LYS A 101 -5.00 3.74 -6.63
CA LYS A 101 -3.79 3.65 -7.45
C LYS A 101 -3.90 2.42 -8.32
N VAL A 102 -3.86 2.62 -9.62
CA VAL A 102 -4.03 1.59 -10.64
C VAL A 102 -2.75 1.44 -11.43
N ILE A 103 -2.29 0.20 -11.63
CA ILE A 103 -1.11 -0.10 -12.44
C ILE A 103 -1.55 -0.87 -13.68
N SER A 104 -1.06 -0.45 -14.85
CA SER A 104 -1.39 -1.06 -16.13
C SER A 104 -0.19 -1.09 -17.09
N LYS A 105 -0.19 -2.04 -18.03
CA LYS A 105 0.90 -2.15 -19.01
C LYS A 105 0.98 -0.96 -19.96
N ASN A 106 -0.16 -0.48 -20.40
CA ASN A 106 -0.26 0.63 -21.35
C ASN A 106 -1.63 1.29 -21.24
N ILE A 107 -1.82 2.38 -22.00
CA ILE A 107 -3.06 3.15 -21.96
C ILE A 107 -4.28 2.35 -22.47
N LYS A 108 -4.08 1.40 -23.39
CA LYS A 108 -5.15 0.56 -23.91
C LYS A 108 -5.67 -0.39 -22.84
N THR A 109 -4.78 -1.11 -22.14
CA THR A 109 -5.17 -2.00 -21.04
C THR A 109 -5.77 -1.21 -19.86
N TYR A 110 -5.31 0.01 -19.63
CA TYR A 110 -5.94 0.90 -18.64
C TYR A 110 -7.39 1.25 -19.06
N ALA A 111 -7.60 1.62 -20.32
CA ALA A 111 -8.95 1.92 -20.82
C ALA A 111 -9.87 0.70 -20.78
N GLU A 112 -9.36 -0.48 -21.06
CA GLU A 112 -10.11 -1.74 -20.93
C GLU A 112 -10.51 -2.01 -19.47
N PHE A 113 -9.61 -1.81 -18.52
CA PHE A 113 -9.91 -1.89 -17.09
C PHE A 113 -11.01 -0.90 -16.69
N MET A 114 -10.88 0.37 -17.10
CA MET A 114 -11.88 1.39 -16.81
C MET A 114 -13.26 1.01 -17.34
N ASN A 115 -13.34 0.63 -18.62
CA ASN A 115 -14.62 0.37 -19.30
C ASN A 115 -15.28 -0.95 -18.90
N ASN A 116 -14.49 -1.97 -18.60
CA ASN A 116 -15.00 -3.34 -18.41
C ASN A 116 -15.14 -3.72 -16.93
N LYS A 117 -14.41 -3.03 -16.04
CA LYS A 117 -14.41 -3.33 -14.61
C LYS A 117 -14.90 -2.14 -13.77
N LEU A 118 -14.13 -1.06 -13.71
CA LEU A 118 -14.40 0.02 -12.75
C LEU A 118 -15.75 0.73 -13.00
N THR A 119 -16.08 1.06 -14.24
CA THR A 119 -17.37 1.71 -14.57
C THR A 119 -18.59 0.79 -14.45
N LYS A 120 -18.36 -0.54 -14.24
CA LYS A 120 -19.44 -1.50 -14.01
C LYS A 120 -19.85 -1.62 -12.54
N ILE A 121 -19.06 -1.02 -11.65
CA ILE A 121 -19.38 -1.01 -10.23
C ILE A 121 -20.51 -0.03 -9.97
N ASP A 122 -21.61 -0.54 -9.45
CA ASP A 122 -22.78 0.26 -9.13
C ASP A 122 -22.50 1.28 -8.02
N GLY A 123 -23.15 2.44 -8.12
CA GLY A 123 -23.01 3.50 -7.13
C GLY A 123 -21.85 4.45 -7.35
N ILE A 124 -21.01 4.26 -8.35
CA ILE A 124 -20.03 5.27 -8.76
C ILE A 124 -20.73 6.37 -9.53
N ARG A 125 -20.61 7.60 -9.04
CA ARG A 125 -21.18 8.80 -9.67
C ARG A 125 -20.22 9.49 -10.60
N PHE A 126 -18.96 9.60 -10.20
CA PHE A 126 -17.94 10.35 -10.91
C PHE A 126 -16.58 9.66 -10.80
N ILE A 127 -15.86 9.65 -11.92
CA ILE A 127 -14.52 9.09 -12.02
C ILE A 127 -13.61 10.13 -12.67
N LYS A 128 -12.48 10.44 -12.02
CA LYS A 128 -11.43 11.29 -12.58
C LYS A 128 -10.10 10.56 -12.49
N SER A 129 -9.51 10.29 -13.66
CA SER A 129 -8.19 9.69 -13.76
C SER A 129 -7.12 10.74 -14.02
N SER A 130 -6.00 10.60 -13.33
CA SER A 130 -4.75 11.33 -13.61
C SER A 130 -3.63 10.31 -13.75
N PHE A 131 -2.70 10.52 -14.65
CA PHE A 131 -1.56 9.64 -14.82
C PHE A 131 -0.33 10.23 -14.14
N VAL A 132 0.42 9.37 -13.46
CA VAL A 132 1.70 9.75 -12.88
C VAL A 132 2.69 9.94 -14.01
N ILE A 133 3.28 11.14 -14.08
CA ILE A 133 4.29 11.47 -15.08
C ILE A 133 5.69 11.13 -14.55
N ASP A 134 5.92 11.41 -13.27
CA ASP A 134 7.18 11.17 -12.57
C ASP A 134 6.90 10.91 -11.10
N SER A 135 7.67 10.02 -10.51
CA SER A 135 7.58 9.69 -9.08
C SER A 135 8.74 10.35 -8.32
N VAL A 136 8.46 11.47 -7.70
CA VAL A 136 9.47 12.26 -6.96
C VAL A 136 9.93 11.55 -5.69
N LYS A 137 9.04 10.77 -5.05
CA LYS A 137 9.35 10.03 -3.83
C LYS A 137 8.41 8.85 -3.66
N GLU A 138 8.97 7.66 -3.63
CA GLU A 138 8.27 6.40 -3.29
C GLU A 138 8.85 5.73 -2.05
N ASN A 139 9.17 6.53 -1.04
CA ASN A 139 9.71 5.97 0.18
C ASN A 139 8.57 5.39 1.04
N ARG A 140 8.60 4.08 1.26
CA ARG A 140 7.67 3.36 2.15
C ARG A 140 8.22 3.23 3.58
N THR A 141 9.42 3.75 3.82
CA THR A 141 10.01 3.77 5.15
C THR A 141 9.62 5.05 5.89
N PHE A 142 9.25 4.91 7.14
CA PHE A 142 8.94 5.99 8.04
C PHE A 142 9.90 5.92 9.24
N LEU A 143 10.62 7.01 9.50
CA LEU A 143 11.46 7.08 10.68
C LEU A 143 10.58 7.30 11.90
N PHE A 144 10.54 6.30 12.78
CA PHE A 144 9.85 6.42 14.04
C PHE A 144 10.76 7.13 15.06
N ASP A 145 10.28 8.21 15.60
CA ASP A 145 10.75 8.75 16.87
C ASP A 145 9.95 8.03 17.95
N LEU A 146 10.49 6.89 18.40
CA LEU A 146 9.83 6.07 19.42
C LEU A 146 10.18 6.68 20.77
N ASP A 147 9.18 7.26 21.43
CA ASP A 147 9.24 7.62 22.84
C ASP A 147 9.69 6.41 23.67
N GLU A 148 10.23 6.66 24.88
CA GLU A 148 10.81 5.62 25.74
C GLU A 148 9.86 4.47 26.05
N GLU A 149 8.56 4.70 25.96
CA GLU A 149 7.50 3.73 26.20
C GLU A 149 7.51 2.54 25.22
N TYR A 150 8.09 2.69 24.01
CA TYR A 150 8.23 1.65 22.99
C TYR A 150 9.66 1.09 22.88
N LYS A 151 10.55 1.44 23.77
CA LYS A 151 11.91 0.87 23.87
C LYS A 151 11.93 -0.51 24.56
N MET A 152 10.87 -1.31 24.34
CA MET A 152 10.79 -2.68 24.87
C MET A 152 11.83 -3.62 24.26
#